data_a330619ff2d5b5cc28f1cd006e2afa4c
#
_entry.id   a330619ff2d5b5cc28f1cd006e2afa4c
#
_cell.length_a   1.000
_cell.length_b   1.000
_cell.length_c   1.000
_cell.angle_alpha   90.00
_cell.angle_beta   90.00
_cell.angle_gamma   90.00
#
_symmetry.space_group_name_H-M   'P 1'
#
loop_
_entity.id
_entity.type
_entity.pdbx_description
1 polymer ?
#
loop_
_entity_poly.entity_id
_entity_poly.type
_entity_poly.pdbx_seq_one_letter_code
_entity_poly.pdbx_strand_id
1 'polypeptide(L)'
;VDFNVEKSAKREFQRTIPDVRSAFHVMNWRVMYPVTIQDADLQQAFLSIDGVKNLIAKIVDSVYTAAEYDEFLLFKYLLIKAISHGKMLPTSIGAGTNLSEAAVQFRGTANLLPFMSSEYNEAGVKTATPKERLVIFMDAMFNAQFDVNVLASAFNMDKADFMGRLYLIDNWSDFDNERFDVIRANSDGIEEVTADELALLANVKAVILDDNWFQVYDNNNKFTEKYVASGLYWNYFYHTWKTISNSPFANAVVFVTSGADVALPASITVHVDAKDESDAATVFTISADFESAGLSPQNVNFVQTDALTKAGIAVQKYGGLIIPASQVATEITLVAEINGVSYTATTTVNGSTTVDSTVTLNKA
;
A
#
# COMPACT_ATOMS: atom_id res chain seq x y z
N VAL A 1 27.69 6.48 -19.30
CA VAL A 1 28.86 5.80 -19.91
C VAL A 1 29.71 6.88 -20.55
N ASP A 2 30.97 6.99 -20.11
CA ASP A 2 31.88 7.99 -20.64
C ASP A 2 32.14 7.75 -22.14
N PHE A 3 32.09 8.82 -22.88
CA PHE A 3 32.44 8.79 -24.30
C PHE A 3 33.97 8.75 -24.44
N ASN A 4 34.46 7.70 -25.05
CA ASN A 4 35.86 7.58 -25.43
C ASN A 4 35.90 6.91 -26.80
N VAL A 5 36.58 7.53 -27.76
CA VAL A 5 36.60 7.13 -29.18
C VAL A 5 37.04 5.68 -29.35
N GLU A 6 38.09 5.24 -28.66
CA GLU A 6 38.59 3.88 -28.76
C GLU A 6 37.70 2.83 -28.09
N LYS A 7 37.08 3.19 -26.92
CA LYS A 7 36.16 2.31 -26.22
C LYS A 7 34.78 2.30 -26.86
N SER A 8 34.36 3.40 -27.46
CA SER A 8 33.04 3.54 -28.10
C SER A 8 33.00 2.73 -29.42
N ALA A 9 34.09 2.70 -30.20
CA ALA A 9 34.17 1.87 -31.40
C ALA A 9 34.01 0.35 -31.11
N LYS A 10 34.46 -0.10 -29.93
CA LYS A 10 34.30 -1.50 -29.51
C LYS A 10 32.87 -1.81 -29.04
N ARG A 11 32.03 -0.81 -28.81
CA ARG A 11 30.66 -0.97 -28.34
C ARG A 11 29.63 -1.01 -29.45
N GLU A 12 30.00 -0.74 -30.68
CA GLU A 12 29.08 -0.70 -31.83
C GLU A 12 28.27 -2.01 -31.95
N PHE A 13 28.90 -3.15 -31.66
CA PHE A 13 28.28 -4.46 -31.69
C PHE A 13 27.87 -5.00 -30.30
N GLN A 14 28.03 -4.20 -29.26
CA GLN A 14 27.66 -4.60 -27.90
C GLN A 14 26.15 -4.46 -27.68
N ARG A 15 25.49 -5.56 -27.43
CA ARG A 15 24.05 -5.56 -27.11
C ARG A 15 23.83 -5.01 -25.69
N THR A 16 23.15 -3.88 -25.58
CA THR A 16 22.70 -3.32 -24.32
C THR A 16 21.21 -3.66 -24.16
N ILE A 17 20.88 -4.47 -23.19
CA ILE A 17 19.50 -4.86 -22.91
C ILE A 17 18.95 -3.89 -21.87
N PRO A 18 17.84 -3.17 -22.13
CA PRO A 18 17.20 -2.32 -21.14
C PRO A 18 16.57 -3.19 -20.03
N ASP A 19 16.58 -2.71 -18.80
CA ASP A 19 15.79 -3.28 -17.71
C ASP A 19 14.33 -2.81 -17.89
N VAL A 20 13.47 -3.73 -18.28
CA VAL A 20 12.04 -3.48 -18.49
C VAL A 20 11.26 -4.27 -17.45
N ARG A 21 10.47 -3.57 -16.64
CA ARG A 21 9.60 -4.17 -15.63
C ARG A 21 8.15 -3.88 -15.98
N SER A 22 7.28 -4.86 -15.77
CA SER A 22 5.84 -4.74 -16.03
C SER A 22 5.05 -5.28 -14.84
N ALA A 23 3.90 -4.68 -14.59
CA ALA A 23 2.90 -5.17 -13.66
C ALA A 23 1.62 -5.48 -14.42
N PHE A 24 0.95 -6.55 -14.04
CA PHE A 24 -0.32 -6.96 -14.64
C PHE A 24 -1.44 -6.73 -13.63
N HIS A 25 -2.52 -6.10 -14.10
CA HIS A 25 -3.70 -5.82 -13.30
C HIS A 25 -4.86 -6.67 -13.82
N VAL A 26 -5.50 -7.40 -12.91
CA VAL A 26 -6.59 -8.33 -13.24
C VAL A 26 -7.89 -7.80 -12.67
N MET A 27 -8.99 -7.99 -13.39
CA MET A 27 -10.32 -7.63 -12.91
C MET A 27 -10.68 -8.48 -11.68
N ASN A 28 -10.76 -7.84 -10.53
CA ASN A 28 -11.00 -8.48 -9.24
C ASN A 28 -12.30 -8.04 -8.54
N TRP A 29 -13.05 -7.14 -9.16
CA TRP A 29 -14.28 -6.60 -8.59
C TRP A 29 -15.47 -6.82 -9.50
N ARG A 30 -16.47 -7.57 -9.02
CA ARG A 30 -17.73 -7.81 -9.74
C ARG A 30 -18.87 -7.77 -8.74
N VAL A 31 -19.57 -6.64 -8.69
CA VAL A 31 -20.68 -6.43 -7.75
C VAL A 31 -21.96 -6.09 -8.50
N MET A 32 -23.07 -6.51 -7.93
CA MET A 32 -24.41 -6.23 -8.38
C MET A 32 -25.25 -5.70 -7.22
N TYR A 33 -25.89 -4.56 -7.42
CA TYR A 33 -26.79 -3.94 -6.46
C TYR A 33 -28.23 -4.18 -6.89
N PRO A 34 -28.98 -5.09 -6.23
CA PRO A 34 -30.37 -5.35 -6.54
C PRO A 34 -31.28 -4.38 -5.78
N VAL A 35 -32.31 -3.86 -6.46
CA VAL A 35 -33.40 -3.11 -5.85
C VAL A 35 -34.73 -3.57 -6.40
N THR A 36 -35.72 -3.79 -5.54
CA THR A 36 -37.06 -4.20 -5.92
C THR A 36 -38.05 -3.08 -5.63
N ILE A 37 -38.91 -2.77 -6.62
CA ILE A 37 -40.01 -1.81 -6.48
C ILE A 37 -41.31 -2.57 -6.72
N GLN A 38 -42.21 -2.54 -5.72
CA GLN A 38 -43.52 -3.14 -5.84
C GLN A 38 -44.49 -2.20 -6.58
N ASP A 39 -45.39 -2.79 -7.40
CA ASP A 39 -46.42 -2.02 -8.10
C ASP A 39 -47.35 -1.26 -7.11
N ALA A 40 -47.56 -1.82 -5.92
CA ALA A 40 -48.32 -1.15 -4.84
C ALA A 40 -47.65 0.15 -4.37
N ASP A 41 -46.35 0.18 -4.24
CA ASP A 41 -45.58 1.38 -3.85
C ASP A 41 -45.62 2.44 -4.94
N LEU A 42 -45.55 2.01 -6.20
CA LEU A 42 -45.76 2.90 -7.34
C LEU A 42 -47.15 3.50 -7.36
N GLN A 43 -48.21 2.71 -7.15
CA GLN A 43 -49.58 3.19 -7.10
C GLN A 43 -49.79 4.20 -5.98
N GLN A 44 -49.19 3.99 -4.80
CA GLN A 44 -49.23 4.92 -3.69
C GLN A 44 -48.48 6.23 -4.01
N ALA A 45 -47.36 6.13 -4.73
CA ALA A 45 -46.60 7.31 -5.17
C ALA A 45 -47.36 8.14 -6.23
N PHE A 46 -48.23 7.53 -7.01
CA PHE A 46 -49.10 8.21 -7.98
C PHE A 46 -50.17 9.11 -7.34
N LEU A 47 -50.39 9.03 -6.03
CA LEU A 47 -51.31 9.93 -5.33
C LEU A 47 -50.83 11.40 -5.29
N SER A 48 -49.56 11.65 -5.61
CA SER A 48 -49.01 13.00 -5.78
C SER A 48 -48.26 13.12 -7.12
N ILE A 49 -48.35 14.30 -7.77
CA ILE A 49 -47.76 14.57 -9.10
C ILE A 49 -46.24 14.36 -9.09
N ASP A 50 -45.56 14.66 -7.99
CA ASP A 50 -44.12 14.54 -7.83
C ASP A 50 -43.68 13.23 -7.10
N GLY A 51 -44.65 12.44 -6.61
CA GLY A 51 -44.38 11.28 -5.77
C GLY A 51 -43.58 10.18 -6.49
N VAL A 52 -43.94 9.90 -7.73
CA VAL A 52 -43.25 8.87 -8.54
C VAL A 52 -41.83 9.29 -8.89
N LYS A 53 -41.64 10.56 -9.29
CA LYS A 53 -40.30 11.10 -9.57
C LYS A 53 -39.43 11.02 -8.34
N ASN A 54 -39.95 11.42 -7.18
CA ASN A 54 -39.22 11.43 -5.91
C ASN A 54 -38.90 10.00 -5.45
N LEU A 55 -39.81 9.04 -5.64
CA LEU A 55 -39.56 7.63 -5.30
C LEU A 55 -38.42 7.04 -6.16
N ILE A 56 -38.53 7.18 -7.48
CA ILE A 56 -37.50 6.67 -8.40
C ILE A 56 -36.15 7.34 -8.14
N ALA A 57 -36.13 8.67 -7.97
CA ALA A 57 -34.89 9.39 -7.68
C ALA A 57 -34.22 8.89 -6.39
N LYS A 58 -34.98 8.75 -5.30
CA LYS A 58 -34.44 8.24 -4.03
C LYS A 58 -33.92 6.81 -4.11
N ILE A 59 -34.58 5.96 -4.90
CA ILE A 59 -34.12 4.58 -5.11
C ILE A 59 -32.81 4.56 -5.90
N VAL A 60 -32.73 5.33 -6.98
CA VAL A 60 -31.52 5.47 -7.78
C VAL A 60 -30.39 6.05 -6.91
N ASP A 61 -30.64 7.11 -6.16
CA ASP A 61 -29.68 7.72 -5.26
C ASP A 61 -29.17 6.73 -4.20
N SER A 62 -30.05 5.88 -3.65
CA SER A 62 -29.66 4.87 -2.66
C SER A 62 -28.69 3.82 -3.24
N VAL A 63 -28.89 3.42 -4.50
CA VAL A 63 -28.02 2.47 -5.19
C VAL A 63 -26.65 3.09 -5.47
N TYR A 64 -26.62 4.34 -5.95
CA TYR A 64 -25.36 5.05 -6.18
C TYR A 64 -24.61 5.30 -4.87
N THR A 65 -25.29 5.73 -3.82
CA THR A 65 -24.67 5.92 -2.50
C THR A 65 -24.05 4.63 -1.96
N ALA A 66 -24.73 3.50 -2.13
CA ALA A 66 -24.17 2.19 -1.76
C ALA A 66 -22.93 1.84 -2.57
N ALA A 67 -22.95 2.11 -3.89
CA ALA A 67 -21.80 1.86 -4.75
C ALA A 67 -20.60 2.76 -4.42
N GLU A 68 -20.85 4.04 -4.13
CA GLU A 68 -19.82 4.99 -3.71
C GLU A 68 -19.19 4.62 -2.36
N TYR A 69 -20.01 4.16 -1.41
CA TYR A 69 -19.52 3.68 -0.12
C TYR A 69 -18.63 2.44 -0.27
N ASP A 70 -19.06 1.48 -1.08
CA ASP A 70 -18.26 0.28 -1.35
C ASP A 70 -16.94 0.63 -2.07
N GLU A 71 -16.94 1.61 -2.96
CA GLU A 71 -15.74 2.12 -3.61
C GLU A 71 -14.80 2.81 -2.61
N PHE A 72 -15.33 3.60 -1.69
CA PHE A 72 -14.55 4.19 -0.60
C PHE A 72 -13.89 3.09 0.27
N LEU A 73 -14.63 2.05 0.64
CA LEU A 73 -14.09 0.92 1.39
C LEU A 73 -12.96 0.23 0.63
N LEU A 74 -13.07 0.09 -0.69
CA LEU A 74 -12.00 -0.48 -1.51
C LEU A 74 -10.74 0.37 -1.54
N PHE A 75 -10.85 1.69 -1.68
CA PHE A 75 -9.69 2.57 -1.61
C PHE A 75 -9.02 2.48 -0.23
N LYS A 76 -9.82 2.48 0.84
CA LYS A 76 -9.32 2.31 2.20
C LYS A 76 -8.64 0.95 2.37
N TYR A 77 -9.24 -0.13 1.83
CA TYR A 77 -8.65 -1.47 1.81
C TYR A 77 -7.29 -1.52 1.12
N LEU A 78 -7.16 -0.91 -0.06
CA LEU A 78 -5.88 -0.86 -0.78
C LEU A 78 -4.79 -0.16 0.04
N LEU A 79 -5.14 0.95 0.69
CA LEU A 79 -4.21 1.67 1.56
C LEU A 79 -3.83 0.82 2.78
N ILE A 80 -4.81 0.21 3.47
CA ILE A 80 -4.56 -0.66 4.63
C ILE A 80 -3.62 -1.80 4.25
N LYS A 81 -3.93 -2.55 3.19
CA LYS A 81 -3.10 -3.67 2.74
C LYS A 81 -1.70 -3.22 2.28
N ALA A 82 -1.60 -2.10 1.59
CA ALA A 82 -0.30 -1.59 1.16
C ALA A 82 0.58 -1.14 2.33
N ILE A 83 -0.01 -0.56 3.36
CA ILE A 83 0.71 -0.15 4.57
C ILE A 83 1.11 -1.38 5.39
N SER A 84 0.17 -2.28 5.68
CA SER A 84 0.42 -3.48 6.49
C SER A 84 1.41 -4.45 5.85
N HIS A 85 1.40 -4.56 4.52
CA HIS A 85 2.33 -5.42 3.77
C HIS A 85 3.63 -4.70 3.35
N GLY A 86 3.85 -3.46 3.78
CA GLY A 86 5.10 -2.77 3.57
C GLY A 86 5.41 -2.24 2.19
N LYS A 87 4.39 -1.96 1.45
CA LYS A 87 4.53 -1.42 0.11
C LYS A 87 4.78 0.09 0.07
N MET A 88 4.77 0.74 1.23
CA MET A 88 4.98 2.18 1.38
C MET A 88 6.15 2.46 2.32
N LEU A 89 6.96 3.47 2.02
CA LEU A 89 8.08 3.85 2.88
C LEU A 89 7.55 4.53 4.16
N PRO A 90 7.80 3.98 5.36
CA PRO A 90 7.41 4.63 6.60
C PRO A 90 8.36 5.78 6.94
N THR A 91 7.80 6.93 7.26
CA THR A 91 8.51 8.11 7.73
C THR A 91 7.98 8.51 9.11
N SER A 92 8.84 8.55 10.11
CA SER A 92 8.46 8.96 11.46
C SER A 92 8.21 10.46 11.53
N ILE A 93 7.09 10.85 12.14
CA ILE A 93 6.76 12.24 12.48
C ILE A 93 6.90 12.54 13.97
N GLY A 94 7.72 11.76 14.68
CA GLY A 94 7.88 11.88 16.11
C GLY A 94 6.64 11.37 16.88
N ALA A 95 6.48 11.79 18.13
CA ALA A 95 5.37 11.35 18.98
C ALA A 95 3.97 11.84 18.54
N GLY A 96 3.88 12.59 17.44
CA GLY A 96 2.61 13.15 16.95
C GLY A 96 2.06 14.33 17.76
N THR A 97 2.68 14.65 18.88
CA THR A 97 2.33 15.81 19.71
C THR A 97 3.08 17.08 19.29
N ASN A 98 4.23 16.93 18.63
CA ASN A 98 5.03 18.04 18.11
C ASN A 98 4.67 18.29 16.63
N LEU A 99 3.70 19.17 16.42
CA LEU A 99 3.20 19.51 15.08
C LEU A 99 4.28 20.13 14.18
N SER A 100 5.25 20.85 14.78
CA SER A 100 6.33 21.46 14.03
C SER A 100 7.28 20.40 13.44
N GLU A 101 7.55 19.35 14.16
CA GLU A 101 8.37 18.21 13.70
C GLU A 101 7.67 17.46 12.56
N ALA A 102 6.38 17.17 12.74
CA ALA A 102 5.56 16.56 11.70
C ALA A 102 5.54 17.42 10.41
N ALA A 103 5.39 18.74 10.54
CA ALA A 103 5.42 19.66 9.41
C ALA A 103 6.78 19.67 8.67
N VAL A 104 7.89 19.55 9.42
CA VAL A 104 9.23 19.44 8.81
C VAL A 104 9.37 18.14 8.00
N GLN A 105 8.88 17.02 8.53
CA GLN A 105 8.92 15.73 7.83
C GLN A 105 8.03 15.74 6.58
N PHE A 106 6.83 16.29 6.66
CA PHE A 106 5.95 16.47 5.50
C PHE A 106 6.63 17.29 4.40
N ARG A 107 7.20 18.44 4.78
CA ARG A 107 7.92 19.32 3.83
C ARG A 107 9.14 18.64 3.22
N GLY A 108 9.93 17.95 4.04
CA GLY A 108 11.10 17.20 3.59
C GLY A 108 10.74 16.18 2.54
N THR A 109 9.76 15.33 2.82
CA THR A 109 9.28 14.28 1.91
C THR A 109 8.70 14.88 0.63
N ALA A 110 7.82 15.89 0.73
CA ALA A 110 7.23 16.54 -0.45
C ALA A 110 8.28 17.21 -1.37
N ASN A 111 9.41 17.66 -0.81
CA ASN A 111 10.51 18.21 -1.58
C ASN A 111 11.40 17.14 -2.20
N LEU A 112 11.50 15.95 -1.60
CA LEU A 112 12.33 14.85 -2.09
C LEU A 112 11.66 14.04 -3.21
N LEU A 113 10.34 13.86 -3.17
CA LEU A 113 9.59 13.08 -4.15
C LEU A 113 9.76 13.50 -5.62
N PRO A 114 9.96 14.80 -5.96
CA PRO A 114 10.28 15.23 -7.32
C PRO A 114 11.66 14.80 -7.84
N PHE A 115 12.57 14.40 -6.96
CA PHE A 115 13.88 13.89 -7.36
C PHE A 115 13.79 12.39 -7.66
N MET A 116 14.58 11.95 -8.65
CA MET A 116 14.62 10.53 -9.00
C MET A 116 15.21 9.71 -7.85
N SER A 117 14.38 8.87 -7.24
CA SER A 117 14.77 7.93 -6.21
C SER A 117 14.15 6.56 -6.44
N SER A 118 14.78 5.52 -5.93
CA SER A 118 14.25 4.15 -5.90
C SER A 118 13.68 3.77 -4.53
N GLU A 119 13.69 4.68 -3.56
CA GLU A 119 13.32 4.39 -2.16
C GLU A 119 11.81 4.44 -1.92
N TYR A 120 11.08 5.25 -2.70
CA TYR A 120 9.69 5.57 -2.43
C TYR A 120 8.67 4.67 -3.13
N ASN A 121 9.11 3.65 -3.85
CA ASN A 121 8.22 2.71 -4.53
C ASN A 121 8.56 1.25 -4.22
N GLU A 122 7.54 0.38 -4.28
CA GLU A 122 7.65 -1.04 -3.96
C GLU A 122 8.67 -1.77 -4.86
N ALA A 123 8.69 -1.45 -6.15
CA ALA A 123 9.55 -2.12 -7.13
C ALA A 123 11.02 -1.69 -7.07
N GLY A 124 11.39 -0.69 -6.28
CA GLY A 124 12.75 -0.16 -6.19
C GLY A 124 13.26 0.45 -7.51
N VAL A 125 12.36 0.97 -8.34
CA VAL A 125 12.69 1.59 -9.62
C VAL A 125 12.91 3.09 -9.42
N LYS A 126 13.87 3.67 -10.14
CA LYS A 126 14.11 5.12 -10.11
C LYS A 126 12.94 5.86 -10.74
N THR A 127 12.13 6.48 -9.91
CA THR A 127 10.96 7.29 -10.31
C THR A 127 10.98 8.63 -9.60
N ALA A 128 10.25 9.59 -10.14
CA ALA A 128 10.03 10.90 -9.55
C ALA A 128 8.55 11.25 -9.64
N THR A 129 8.01 11.86 -8.60
CA THR A 129 6.62 12.32 -8.58
C THR A 129 6.60 13.83 -8.52
N PRO A 130 6.15 14.52 -9.58
CA PRO A 130 5.99 15.96 -9.56
C PRO A 130 4.90 16.38 -8.56
N LYS A 131 5.01 17.59 -8.02
CA LYS A 131 4.10 18.08 -6.96
C LYS A 131 2.64 18.10 -7.40
N GLU A 132 2.39 18.32 -8.67
CA GLU A 132 1.04 18.36 -9.26
C GLU A 132 0.32 17.00 -9.21
N ARG A 133 1.06 15.92 -9.02
CA ARG A 133 0.53 14.55 -8.97
C ARG A 133 0.46 13.98 -7.55
N LEU A 134 0.87 14.75 -6.54
CA LEU A 134 0.80 14.31 -5.16
C LEU A 134 -0.65 14.31 -4.67
N VAL A 135 -1.05 13.20 -4.05
CA VAL A 135 -2.32 13.03 -3.36
C VAL A 135 -2.02 12.72 -1.89
N ILE A 136 -2.77 13.36 -1.00
CA ILE A 136 -2.53 13.30 0.44
C ILE A 136 -3.77 12.72 1.12
N PHE A 137 -3.60 11.64 1.85
CA PHE A 137 -4.60 11.10 2.75
C PHE A 137 -4.20 11.38 4.18
N MET A 138 -5.09 11.93 4.98
CA MET A 138 -4.79 12.30 6.36
C MET A 138 -5.90 11.89 7.31
N ASP A 139 -5.53 11.48 8.51
CA ASP A 139 -6.46 11.23 9.61
C ASP A 139 -7.22 12.52 9.95
N ALA A 140 -8.55 12.44 10.04
CA ALA A 140 -9.42 13.60 10.25
C ALA A 140 -9.14 14.30 11.58
N MET A 141 -8.90 13.55 12.66
CA MET A 141 -8.60 14.11 13.97
C MET A 141 -7.19 14.74 14.01
N PHE A 142 -6.23 14.11 13.35
CA PHE A 142 -4.90 14.66 13.22
C PHE A 142 -4.90 15.94 12.37
N ASN A 143 -5.64 15.97 11.27
CA ASN A 143 -5.82 17.17 10.45
C ASN A 143 -6.42 18.34 11.24
N ALA A 144 -7.36 18.06 12.14
CA ALA A 144 -7.98 19.11 12.97
C ALA A 144 -7.02 19.80 13.94
N GLN A 145 -5.87 19.19 14.23
CA GLN A 145 -4.84 19.78 15.09
C GLN A 145 -3.97 20.82 14.35
N PHE A 146 -4.00 20.81 13.02
CA PHE A 146 -3.23 21.73 12.19
C PHE A 146 -4.09 22.86 11.63
N ASP A 147 -3.53 24.05 11.58
CA ASP A 147 -4.06 25.10 10.71
C ASP A 147 -3.80 24.73 9.24
N VAL A 148 -4.81 24.93 8.40
CA VAL A 148 -4.73 24.62 6.95
C VAL A 148 -3.58 25.36 6.26
N ASN A 149 -3.25 26.58 6.71
CA ASN A 149 -2.14 27.34 6.13
C ASN A 149 -0.79 26.70 6.51
N VAL A 150 -0.67 26.18 7.74
CA VAL A 150 0.53 25.46 8.19
C VAL A 150 0.73 24.18 7.38
N LEU A 151 -0.33 23.41 7.18
CA LEU A 151 -0.26 22.18 6.37
C LEU A 151 0.06 22.46 4.91
N ALA A 152 -0.63 23.40 4.26
CA ALA A 152 -0.35 23.77 2.87
C ALA A 152 1.12 24.22 2.71
N SER A 153 1.63 25.01 3.64
CA SER A 153 3.04 25.40 3.67
C SER A 153 3.97 24.23 3.93
N ALA A 154 3.58 23.26 4.77
CA ALA A 154 4.37 22.06 5.05
C ALA A 154 4.53 21.19 3.80
N PHE A 155 3.49 21.03 3.00
CA PHE A 155 3.55 20.31 1.72
C PHE A 155 4.07 21.18 0.56
N ASN A 156 4.46 22.44 0.85
CA ASN A 156 4.95 23.40 -0.14
C ASN A 156 3.96 23.61 -1.31
N MET A 157 2.69 23.73 -0.97
CA MET A 157 1.56 23.96 -1.86
C MET A 157 0.80 25.21 -1.45
N ASP A 158 0.11 25.82 -2.41
CA ASP A 158 -0.88 26.85 -2.11
C ASP A 158 -2.09 26.23 -1.37
N LYS A 159 -2.77 27.02 -0.54
CA LYS A 159 -3.93 26.55 0.23
C LYS A 159 -5.01 25.89 -0.63
N ALA A 160 -5.32 26.49 -1.78
CA ALA A 160 -6.33 25.95 -2.69
C ALA A 160 -5.89 24.63 -3.32
N ASP A 161 -4.64 24.52 -3.74
CA ASP A 161 -4.06 23.30 -4.30
C ASP A 161 -3.99 22.18 -3.24
N PHE A 162 -3.60 22.52 -2.01
CA PHE A 162 -3.58 21.59 -0.91
C PHE A 162 -4.97 21.02 -0.61
N MET A 163 -5.98 21.89 -0.49
CA MET A 163 -7.37 21.48 -0.22
C MET A 163 -7.95 20.61 -1.35
N GLY A 164 -7.53 20.84 -2.59
CA GLY A 164 -7.95 20.02 -3.74
C GLY A 164 -7.31 18.63 -3.81
N ARG A 165 -6.27 18.38 -3.03
CA ARG A 165 -5.49 17.12 -3.02
C ARG A 165 -5.52 16.38 -1.68
N LEU A 166 -6.16 16.98 -0.68
CA LEU A 166 -6.32 16.41 0.65
C LEU A 166 -7.60 15.61 0.72
N TYR A 167 -7.47 14.34 1.04
CA TYR A 167 -8.57 13.44 1.36
C TYR A 167 -8.49 13.05 2.83
N LEU A 168 -9.60 13.20 3.54
CA LEU A 168 -9.68 12.84 4.94
C LEU A 168 -10.13 11.40 5.10
N ILE A 169 -9.43 10.68 5.97
CA ILE A 169 -9.81 9.35 6.43
C ILE A 169 -10.37 9.49 7.84
N ASP A 170 -11.48 8.85 8.10
CA ASP A 170 -12.17 8.85 9.40
C ASP A 170 -11.28 8.31 10.52
N ASN A 171 -10.76 7.09 10.35
CA ASN A 171 -9.86 6.41 11.24
C ASN A 171 -9.11 5.33 10.47
N TRP A 172 -7.79 5.26 10.63
CA TRP A 172 -6.95 4.24 9.99
C TRP A 172 -7.11 2.86 10.61
N SER A 173 -7.41 2.79 11.91
CA SER A 173 -7.55 1.54 12.67
C SER A 173 -8.98 0.99 12.71
N ASP A 174 -9.89 1.56 11.95
CA ASP A 174 -11.27 1.09 11.83
C ASP A 174 -11.58 0.70 10.39
N PHE A 175 -12.31 -0.41 10.21
CA PHE A 175 -12.72 -0.88 8.89
C PHE A 175 -14.02 -1.66 8.97
N ASP A 176 -14.97 -1.37 8.10
CA ASP A 176 -16.27 -2.04 8.03
C ASP A 176 -16.13 -3.42 7.37
N ASN A 177 -15.61 -4.38 8.13
CA ASN A 177 -15.46 -5.76 7.67
C ASN A 177 -16.81 -6.42 7.36
N GLU A 178 -17.88 -6.09 8.08
CA GLU A 178 -19.21 -6.69 7.87
C GLU A 178 -19.73 -6.38 6.46
N ARG A 179 -19.63 -5.13 6.05
CA ARG A 179 -19.99 -4.74 4.68
C ARG A 179 -19.02 -5.27 3.66
N PHE A 180 -17.73 -5.24 3.96
CA PHE A 180 -16.67 -5.67 3.07
C PHE A 180 -16.68 -7.18 2.79
N ASP A 181 -17.11 -7.99 3.74
CA ASP A 181 -17.24 -9.45 3.58
C ASP A 181 -18.27 -9.84 2.50
N VAL A 182 -19.34 -9.07 2.35
CA VAL A 182 -20.30 -9.27 1.26
C VAL A 182 -19.63 -9.07 -0.11
N ILE A 183 -18.73 -8.12 -0.19
CA ILE A 183 -17.97 -7.80 -1.39
C ILE A 183 -16.92 -8.87 -1.66
N ARG A 184 -16.15 -9.24 -0.64
CA ARG A 184 -15.10 -10.24 -0.69
C ARG A 184 -15.61 -11.61 -1.15
N ALA A 185 -16.79 -12.01 -0.69
CA ALA A 185 -17.40 -13.29 -1.06
C ALA A 185 -17.60 -13.48 -2.57
N ASN A 186 -17.67 -12.38 -3.33
CA ASN A 186 -17.92 -12.38 -4.78
C ASN A 186 -16.70 -11.88 -5.59
N SER A 187 -15.56 -11.67 -4.95
CA SER A 187 -14.37 -11.09 -5.56
C SER A 187 -13.16 -11.99 -5.40
N ASP A 188 -12.44 -12.24 -6.49
CA ASP A 188 -11.21 -13.03 -6.46
C ASP A 188 -10.02 -12.18 -6.03
N GLY A 189 -9.20 -12.70 -5.09
CA GLY A 189 -7.94 -12.07 -4.69
C GLY A 189 -8.10 -10.89 -3.72
N ILE A 190 -9.26 -10.73 -3.09
CA ILE A 190 -9.47 -9.77 -2.01
C ILE A 190 -9.46 -10.52 -0.69
N GLU A 191 -8.52 -10.16 0.19
CA GLU A 191 -8.32 -10.77 1.50
C GLU A 191 -9.06 -10.00 2.60
N GLU A 192 -9.30 -10.65 3.74
CA GLU A 192 -9.85 -10.00 4.93
C GLU A 192 -8.87 -8.97 5.50
N VAL A 193 -9.40 -7.88 6.05
CA VAL A 193 -8.61 -6.95 6.87
C VAL A 193 -8.61 -7.46 8.30
N THR A 194 -7.44 -7.91 8.75
CA THR A 194 -7.28 -8.51 10.08
C THR A 194 -7.20 -7.45 11.19
N ALA A 195 -7.49 -7.86 12.43
CA ALA A 195 -7.34 -6.99 13.59
C ALA A 195 -5.89 -6.55 13.80
N ASP A 196 -4.92 -7.40 13.49
CA ASP A 196 -3.49 -7.11 13.61
C ASP A 196 -3.06 -6.03 12.61
N GLU A 197 -3.54 -6.12 11.36
CA GLU A 197 -3.32 -5.06 10.36
C GLU A 197 -3.90 -3.72 10.83
N LEU A 198 -5.10 -3.72 11.38
CA LEU A 198 -5.73 -2.49 11.90
C LEU A 198 -4.96 -1.92 13.11
N ALA A 199 -4.43 -2.77 13.98
CA ALA A 199 -3.60 -2.35 15.10
C ALA A 199 -2.31 -1.64 14.64
N LEU A 200 -1.67 -2.13 13.56
CA LEU A 200 -0.51 -1.47 12.96
C LEU A 200 -0.84 -0.06 12.46
N LEU A 201 -2.04 0.13 11.92
CA LEU A 201 -2.46 1.41 11.36
C LEU A 201 -2.85 2.46 12.40
N ALA A 202 -2.99 2.12 13.66
CA ALA A 202 -3.31 3.08 14.73
C ALA A 202 -2.30 4.25 14.83
N ASN A 203 -1.04 3.97 14.45
CA ASN A 203 0.04 4.95 14.45
C ASN A 203 0.14 5.76 13.15
N VAL A 204 -0.61 5.40 12.11
CA VAL A 204 -0.62 6.11 10.83
C VAL A 204 -1.39 7.42 10.97
N LYS A 205 -0.80 8.53 10.50
CA LYS A 205 -1.42 9.87 10.55
C LYS A 205 -1.67 10.44 9.17
N ALA A 206 -0.79 10.17 8.23
CA ALA A 206 -0.96 10.63 6.85
C ALA A 206 -0.26 9.69 5.87
N VAL A 207 -0.69 9.73 4.62
CA VAL A 207 -0.06 9.07 3.48
C VAL A 207 0.06 10.06 2.34
N ILE A 208 1.23 10.14 1.72
CA ILE A 208 1.44 10.85 0.45
C ILE A 208 1.69 9.80 -0.62
N LEU A 209 1.03 9.93 -1.74
CA LEU A 209 1.26 9.04 -2.87
C LEU A 209 1.13 9.79 -4.22
N ASP A 210 1.67 9.17 -5.24
CA ASP A 210 1.46 9.57 -6.63
C ASP A 210 0.03 9.22 -7.07
N ASP A 211 -0.65 10.08 -7.81
CA ASP A 211 -2.00 9.83 -8.32
C ASP A 211 -2.09 8.53 -9.13
N ASN A 212 -1.02 8.16 -9.82
CA ASN A 212 -0.92 6.89 -10.55
C ASN A 212 -0.69 5.66 -9.64
N TRP A 213 -0.65 5.85 -8.32
CA TRP A 213 -0.54 4.72 -7.41
C TRP A 213 -1.81 3.87 -7.44
N PHE A 214 -2.98 4.50 -7.48
CA PHE A 214 -4.24 3.80 -7.67
C PHE A 214 -4.42 3.44 -9.15
N GLN A 215 -4.59 2.15 -9.41
CA GLN A 215 -4.91 1.61 -10.73
C GLN A 215 -6.33 1.09 -10.70
N VAL A 216 -7.28 1.95 -11.03
CA VAL A 216 -8.71 1.66 -11.01
C VAL A 216 -9.26 1.82 -12.43
N TYR A 217 -9.84 0.75 -12.96
CA TYR A 217 -10.39 0.73 -14.30
C TYR A 217 -11.84 0.23 -14.25
N ASP A 218 -12.76 1.02 -14.78
CA ASP A 218 -14.15 0.63 -14.96
C ASP A 218 -14.28 -0.28 -16.19
N ASN A 219 -14.53 -1.55 -15.94
CA ASN A 219 -14.65 -2.55 -17.01
C ASN A 219 -16.07 -2.65 -17.55
N ASN A 220 -17.07 -2.52 -16.68
CA ASN A 220 -18.48 -2.56 -17.07
C ASN A 220 -19.35 -1.88 -16.02
N ASN A 221 -20.20 -0.96 -16.48
CA ASN A 221 -21.26 -0.35 -15.68
C ASN A 221 -22.56 -0.50 -16.44
N LYS A 222 -23.47 -1.34 -15.95
CA LYS A 222 -24.73 -1.64 -16.63
C LYS A 222 -25.90 -1.68 -15.68
N PHE A 223 -26.95 -1.00 -16.06
CA PHE A 223 -28.26 -1.07 -15.41
C PHE A 223 -29.17 -2.03 -16.18
N THR A 224 -29.80 -2.96 -15.49
CA THR A 224 -30.76 -3.90 -16.08
C THR A 224 -32.03 -3.97 -15.23
N GLU A 225 -33.15 -4.29 -15.87
CA GLU A 225 -34.43 -4.38 -15.22
C GLU A 225 -35.22 -5.63 -15.65
N LYS A 226 -36.05 -6.13 -14.77
CA LYS A 226 -36.96 -7.24 -15.06
C LYS A 226 -38.25 -7.12 -14.26
N TYR A 227 -39.39 -7.16 -14.95
CA TYR A 227 -40.70 -7.28 -14.35
C TYR A 227 -41.01 -8.73 -13.97
N VAL A 228 -41.46 -8.94 -12.75
CA VAL A 228 -41.91 -10.25 -12.24
C VAL A 228 -43.42 -10.23 -12.09
N ALA A 229 -44.11 -10.72 -13.14
CA ALA A 229 -45.58 -10.68 -13.27
C ALA A 229 -46.31 -11.45 -12.16
N SER A 230 -45.74 -12.55 -11.66
CA SER A 230 -46.33 -13.33 -10.58
C SER A 230 -46.36 -12.64 -9.21
N GLY A 231 -45.45 -11.69 -9.01
CA GLY A 231 -45.32 -10.96 -7.74
C GLY A 231 -45.68 -9.48 -7.84
N LEU A 232 -46.03 -9.00 -9.04
CA LEU A 232 -46.35 -7.60 -9.33
C LEU A 232 -45.27 -6.62 -8.82
N TYR A 233 -44.00 -6.87 -9.21
CA TYR A 233 -42.87 -6.02 -8.87
C TYR A 233 -41.83 -5.96 -9.99
N TRP A 234 -41.03 -4.88 -9.94
CA TRP A 234 -39.88 -4.67 -10.79
C TRP A 234 -38.61 -4.93 -10.01
N ASN A 235 -37.69 -5.70 -10.56
CA ASN A 235 -36.33 -5.81 -10.07
C ASN A 235 -35.40 -5.00 -10.97
N TYR A 236 -34.63 -4.14 -10.33
CA TYR A 236 -33.57 -3.37 -10.96
C TYR A 236 -32.23 -3.86 -10.44
N PHE A 237 -31.26 -3.97 -11.35
CA PHE A 237 -29.92 -4.47 -11.04
C PHE A 237 -28.89 -3.49 -11.60
N TYR A 238 -28.06 -2.92 -10.73
CA TYR A 238 -26.92 -2.13 -11.13
C TYR A 238 -25.67 -3.01 -11.04
N HIS A 239 -25.03 -3.30 -12.17
CA HIS A 239 -23.82 -4.09 -12.28
C HIS A 239 -22.62 -3.16 -12.42
N THR A 240 -21.61 -3.32 -11.57
CA THR A 240 -20.36 -2.60 -11.66
C THR A 240 -19.19 -3.58 -11.58
N TRP A 241 -18.37 -3.58 -12.61
CA TRP A 241 -17.18 -4.42 -12.68
C TRP A 241 -15.96 -3.53 -12.82
N LYS A 242 -15.00 -3.70 -11.92
CA LYS A 242 -13.80 -2.87 -11.87
C LYS A 242 -12.54 -3.72 -11.71
N THR A 243 -11.44 -3.20 -12.21
CA THR A 243 -10.11 -3.64 -11.85
C THR A 243 -9.57 -2.66 -10.81
N ILE A 244 -9.23 -3.13 -9.63
CA ILE A 244 -8.76 -2.31 -8.53
C ILE A 244 -7.45 -2.87 -8.02
N SER A 245 -6.40 -2.07 -8.11
CA SER A 245 -5.04 -2.46 -7.71
C SER A 245 -4.18 -1.23 -7.43
N ASN A 246 -2.97 -1.45 -6.95
CA ASN A 246 -1.96 -0.42 -6.80
C ASN A 246 -0.81 -0.64 -7.79
N SER A 247 -0.16 0.45 -8.19
CA SER A 247 1.04 0.38 -9.02
C SER A 247 2.29 0.21 -8.15
N PRO A 248 3.10 -0.84 -8.35
CA PRO A 248 4.34 -1.02 -7.62
C PRO A 248 5.44 -0.02 -8.02
N PHE A 249 5.24 0.71 -9.12
CA PHE A 249 6.21 1.66 -9.66
C PHE A 249 5.97 3.11 -9.20
N ALA A 250 4.78 3.39 -8.64
CA ALA A 250 4.42 4.70 -8.15
C ALA A 250 4.94 4.94 -6.74
N ASN A 251 5.37 6.16 -6.45
CA ASN A 251 5.90 6.52 -5.15
C ASN A 251 4.77 6.63 -4.12
N ALA A 252 5.01 6.10 -2.93
CA ALA A 252 4.11 6.18 -1.79
C ALA A 252 4.89 6.21 -0.48
N VAL A 253 4.50 7.11 0.42
CA VAL A 253 5.13 7.32 1.72
C VAL A 253 4.06 7.39 2.78
N VAL A 254 4.22 6.65 3.87
CA VAL A 254 3.33 6.67 5.02
C VAL A 254 3.99 7.38 6.19
N PHE A 255 3.26 8.28 6.83
CA PHE A 255 3.72 9.01 8.01
C PHE A 255 3.13 8.37 9.27
N VAL A 256 4.03 7.93 10.14
CA VAL A 256 3.67 7.23 11.36
C VAL A 256 4.18 7.99 12.58
N THR A 257 3.38 8.01 13.65
CA THR A 257 3.87 8.44 14.94
C THR A 257 4.79 7.36 15.48
N SER A 258 6.02 7.74 15.81
CA SER A 258 6.79 6.92 16.73
C SER A 258 6.09 7.04 18.09
N GLY A 259 5.61 5.94 18.64
CA GLY A 259 5.19 5.92 20.04
C GLY A 259 6.31 6.56 20.85
N ALA A 260 5.96 7.34 21.86
CA ALA A 260 6.92 7.96 22.75
C ALA A 260 7.95 6.89 23.15
N ASP A 261 9.20 7.07 22.73
CA ASP A 261 10.30 6.14 22.99
C ASP A 261 9.90 4.66 22.87
N VAL A 262 9.52 4.20 21.68
CA VAL A 262 9.66 2.79 21.37
C VAL A 262 11.17 2.56 21.41
N ALA A 263 11.65 2.20 22.59
CA ALA A 263 13.02 1.82 22.76
C ALA A 263 13.26 0.71 21.76
N LEU A 264 14.08 0.99 20.73
CA LEU A 264 14.41 -0.01 19.73
C LEU A 264 14.84 -1.27 20.48
N PRO A 265 14.32 -2.45 20.14
CA PRO A 265 14.60 -3.67 20.87
C PRO A 265 16.11 -3.92 20.92
N ALA A 266 16.60 -4.56 21.95
CA ALA A 266 18.00 -4.92 22.06
C ALA A 266 18.42 -5.93 20.97
N SER A 267 17.48 -6.72 20.49
CA SER A 267 17.68 -7.71 19.42
C SER A 267 16.43 -7.90 18.58
N ILE A 268 16.64 -8.33 17.36
CA ILE A 268 15.58 -8.72 16.41
C ILE A 268 15.81 -10.15 15.95
N THR A 269 14.76 -10.92 15.88
CA THR A 269 14.83 -12.31 15.40
C THR A 269 14.27 -12.37 13.99
N VAL A 270 15.04 -12.92 13.07
CA VAL A 270 14.62 -13.14 11.68
C VAL A 270 14.55 -14.62 11.41
N HIS A 271 13.50 -15.04 10.70
CA HIS A 271 13.37 -16.39 10.20
C HIS A 271 14.04 -16.50 8.85
N VAL A 272 14.76 -17.60 8.65
CA VAL A 272 15.24 -18.01 7.35
C VAL A 272 14.35 -19.16 6.88
N ASP A 273 13.43 -18.85 6.00
CA ASP A 273 12.59 -19.85 5.34
C ASP A 273 13.35 -20.41 4.13
N ALA A 274 13.65 -21.69 4.17
CA ALA A 274 14.19 -22.39 3.01
C ALA A 274 13.03 -22.72 2.07
N LYS A 275 13.04 -22.13 0.89
CA LYS A 275 12.14 -22.56 -0.18
C LYS A 275 12.61 -23.88 -0.79
N ASP A 276 11.61 -24.63 -1.31
CA ASP A 276 11.78 -25.90 -2.00
C ASP A 276 12.91 -25.86 -3.03
N GLU A 277 13.60 -26.98 -3.21
CA GLU A 277 14.78 -27.16 -4.09
C GLU A 277 14.58 -26.67 -5.54
N SER A 278 13.32 -26.54 -5.98
CA SER A 278 12.97 -26.00 -7.29
C SER A 278 13.12 -24.49 -7.43
N ASP A 279 13.16 -23.72 -6.33
CA ASP A 279 13.07 -22.26 -6.33
C ASP A 279 14.42 -21.54 -6.05
N ALA A 280 15.50 -22.27 -5.85
CA ALA A 280 16.87 -21.78 -5.78
C ALA A 280 17.15 -20.56 -4.88
N ALA A 281 16.25 -20.22 -3.96
CA ALA A 281 16.37 -19.04 -3.11
C ALA A 281 15.84 -19.27 -1.70
N THR A 282 16.60 -18.82 -0.71
CA THR A 282 16.16 -18.75 0.69
C THR A 282 15.72 -17.32 0.99
N VAL A 283 14.53 -17.15 1.56
CA VAL A 283 13.97 -15.85 1.90
C VAL A 283 13.96 -15.72 3.42
N PHE A 284 14.50 -14.61 3.93
CA PHE A 284 14.38 -14.26 5.33
C PHE A 284 13.04 -13.56 5.55
N THR A 285 12.23 -14.11 6.43
CA THR A 285 11.05 -13.45 6.94
C THR A 285 11.28 -12.93 8.35
N ILE A 286 10.66 -11.81 8.67
CA ILE A 286 10.83 -11.15 9.96
C ILE A 286 9.81 -11.74 10.94
N SER A 287 10.25 -12.16 12.12
CA SER A 287 9.39 -12.79 13.10
C SER A 287 8.54 -11.80 13.90
N ALA A 288 7.51 -12.33 14.58
CA ALA A 288 6.52 -11.60 15.37
C ALA A 288 7.05 -10.74 16.54
N ASP A 289 8.33 -10.83 16.89
CA ASP A 289 8.92 -10.02 17.95
C ASP A 289 8.95 -8.51 17.63
N PHE A 290 8.77 -8.14 16.36
CA PHE A 290 8.59 -6.75 15.95
C PHE A 290 7.26 -6.15 16.38
N GLU A 291 6.20 -6.92 16.35
CA GLU A 291 4.86 -6.47 16.72
C GLU A 291 4.79 -6.07 18.19
N SER A 292 5.47 -6.81 19.07
CA SER A 292 5.55 -6.49 20.49
C SER A 292 6.32 -5.20 20.78
N ALA A 293 7.20 -4.76 19.86
CA ALA A 293 7.95 -3.51 19.94
C ALA A 293 7.30 -2.35 19.17
N GLY A 294 6.12 -2.54 18.55
CA GLY A 294 5.47 -1.53 17.71
C GLY A 294 6.23 -1.23 16.43
N LEU A 295 7.10 -2.14 15.99
CA LEU A 295 7.83 -2.08 14.74
C LEU A 295 7.15 -2.99 13.72
N SER A 296 7.14 -2.58 12.47
CA SER A 296 6.72 -3.45 11.37
C SER A 296 7.94 -3.94 10.60
N PRO A 297 7.83 -5.07 9.87
CA PRO A 297 8.88 -5.57 9.00
C PRO A 297 9.48 -4.52 8.07
N GLN A 298 8.72 -3.52 7.72
CA GLN A 298 9.07 -2.43 6.81
C GLN A 298 10.03 -1.41 7.41
N ASN A 299 10.09 -1.34 8.72
CA ASN A 299 11.04 -0.48 9.42
C ASN A 299 12.45 -1.07 9.39
N VAL A 300 12.61 -2.31 8.92
CA VAL A 300 13.88 -3.03 8.89
C VAL A 300 14.43 -3.07 7.47
N ASN A 301 15.54 -2.40 7.27
CA ASN A 301 16.28 -2.44 6.01
C ASN A 301 17.49 -3.34 6.15
N PHE A 302 17.52 -4.48 5.45
CA PHE A 302 18.73 -5.28 5.34
C PHE A 302 19.72 -4.59 4.40
N VAL A 303 20.97 -4.50 4.83
CA VAL A 303 22.04 -3.81 4.10
C VAL A 303 22.79 -4.79 3.23
N GLN A 304 22.92 -4.47 1.93
CA GLN A 304 23.79 -5.20 1.01
C GLN A 304 25.26 -4.91 1.35
N THR A 305 25.92 -5.83 2.03
CA THR A 305 27.35 -5.69 2.37
C THR A 305 28.23 -6.22 1.24
N ASP A 306 29.50 -5.79 1.24
CA ASP A 306 30.51 -6.32 0.29
C ASP A 306 30.70 -7.84 0.44
N ALA A 307 30.54 -8.37 1.67
CA ALA A 307 30.62 -9.79 1.92
C ALA A 307 29.47 -10.57 1.26
N LEU A 308 28.25 -10.06 1.36
CA LEU A 308 27.07 -10.63 0.70
C LEU A 308 27.21 -10.58 -0.82
N THR A 309 27.69 -9.45 -1.35
CA THR A 309 27.93 -9.29 -2.80
C THR A 309 28.98 -10.26 -3.32
N LYS A 310 30.07 -10.47 -2.58
CA LYS A 310 31.11 -11.46 -2.95
C LYS A 310 30.61 -12.89 -2.89
N ALA A 311 29.69 -13.19 -1.97
CA ALA A 311 29.04 -14.48 -1.85
C ALA A 311 27.94 -14.70 -2.91
N GLY A 312 27.62 -13.70 -3.73
CA GLY A 312 26.53 -13.78 -4.70
C GLY A 312 25.14 -13.74 -4.10
N ILE A 313 25.03 -13.31 -2.84
CA ILE A 313 23.77 -13.20 -2.10
C ILE A 313 23.18 -11.81 -2.34
N ALA A 314 21.94 -11.75 -2.79
CA ALA A 314 21.24 -10.49 -3.03
C ALA A 314 20.26 -10.20 -1.88
N VAL A 315 20.25 -8.95 -1.42
CA VAL A 315 19.34 -8.45 -0.40
C VAL A 315 18.12 -7.83 -1.06
N GLN A 316 16.94 -8.27 -0.66
CA GLN A 316 15.68 -7.63 -1.03
C GLN A 316 15.35 -6.52 -0.04
N LYS A 317 14.76 -5.44 -0.54
CA LYS A 317 14.51 -4.21 0.23
C LYS A 317 13.71 -4.44 1.53
N TYR A 318 12.83 -5.43 1.56
CA TYR A 318 11.94 -5.69 2.69
C TYR A 318 12.15 -7.07 3.32
N GLY A 319 13.40 -7.42 3.58
CA GLY A 319 13.74 -8.56 4.43
C GLY A 319 13.89 -9.90 3.74
N GLY A 320 14.09 -9.93 2.43
CA GLY A 320 14.45 -11.13 1.71
C GLY A 320 15.94 -11.21 1.44
N LEU A 321 16.53 -12.41 1.58
CA LEU A 321 17.86 -12.76 1.09
C LEU A 321 17.71 -13.83 0.02
N ILE A 322 18.21 -13.55 -1.16
CA ILE A 322 18.28 -14.53 -2.25
C ILE A 322 19.64 -15.20 -2.19
N ILE A 323 19.65 -16.48 -1.82
CA ILE A 323 20.86 -17.30 -1.73
C ILE A 323 20.86 -18.26 -2.91
N PRO A 324 21.90 -18.24 -3.77
CA PRO A 324 21.98 -19.18 -4.89
C PRO A 324 21.97 -20.63 -4.40
N ALA A 325 21.30 -21.53 -5.12
CA ALA A 325 21.25 -22.96 -4.81
C ALA A 325 22.66 -23.63 -4.77
N SER A 326 23.59 -23.07 -5.54
CA SER A 326 25.00 -23.51 -5.56
C SER A 326 25.85 -22.97 -4.42
N GLN A 327 25.26 -22.14 -3.51
CA GLN A 327 26.03 -21.55 -2.42
C GLN A 327 26.52 -22.62 -1.45
N VAL A 328 27.83 -22.71 -1.30
CA VAL A 328 28.48 -23.57 -0.29
C VAL A 328 28.30 -22.93 1.09
N ALA A 329 28.29 -23.72 2.14
CA ALA A 329 28.23 -23.23 3.51
C ALA A 329 29.27 -22.12 3.74
N THR A 330 28.80 -20.88 3.93
CA THR A 330 29.62 -19.69 4.06
C THR A 330 29.15 -18.88 5.26
N GLU A 331 30.08 -18.50 6.10
CA GLU A 331 29.77 -17.58 7.21
C GLU A 331 29.62 -16.16 6.67
N ILE A 332 28.51 -15.54 6.97
CA ILE A 332 28.18 -14.16 6.58
C ILE A 332 27.75 -13.32 7.77
N THR A 333 28.02 -12.03 7.71
CA THR A 333 27.47 -11.07 8.68
C THR A 333 26.27 -10.40 8.06
N LEU A 334 25.11 -10.60 8.70
CA LEU A 334 23.87 -9.90 8.36
C LEU A 334 23.88 -8.56 9.10
N VAL A 335 23.51 -7.52 8.39
CA VAL A 335 23.33 -6.18 8.93
C VAL A 335 21.91 -5.74 8.56
N ALA A 336 21.15 -5.34 9.57
CA ALA A 336 19.85 -4.72 9.41
C ALA A 336 19.85 -3.35 10.08
N GLU A 337 19.19 -2.38 9.49
CA GLU A 337 19.05 -1.03 10.04
C GLU A 337 17.59 -0.73 10.36
N ILE A 338 17.36 -0.22 11.57
CA ILE A 338 16.06 0.26 12.03
C ILE A 338 16.24 1.70 12.50
N ASN A 339 15.60 2.65 11.83
CA ASN A 339 15.68 4.08 12.18
C ASN A 339 17.13 4.58 12.34
N GLY A 340 18.04 4.09 11.48
CA GLY A 340 19.47 4.47 11.53
C GLY A 340 20.31 3.77 12.60
N VAL A 341 19.72 2.80 13.32
CA VAL A 341 20.43 1.95 14.28
C VAL A 341 20.72 0.60 13.64
N SER A 342 21.98 0.18 13.66
CA SER A 342 22.40 -1.10 13.07
C SER A 342 22.23 -2.25 14.05
N TYR A 343 21.76 -3.37 13.51
CA TYR A 343 21.67 -4.67 14.16
C TYR A 343 22.50 -5.67 13.38
N THR A 344 23.29 -6.47 14.06
CA THR A 344 24.23 -7.38 13.41
C THR A 344 24.12 -8.80 13.95
N ALA A 345 24.30 -9.79 13.08
CA ALA A 345 24.47 -11.18 13.43
C ALA A 345 25.39 -11.86 12.43
N THR A 346 26.17 -12.81 12.91
CA THR A 346 26.94 -13.72 12.04
C THR A 346 26.20 -15.05 11.95
N THR A 347 25.98 -15.52 10.76
CA THR A 347 25.29 -16.79 10.48
C THR A 347 25.93 -17.50 9.32
N THR A 348 25.75 -18.82 9.25
CA THR A 348 26.20 -19.63 8.11
C THR A 348 25.02 -19.88 7.18
N VAL A 349 25.15 -19.47 5.92
CA VAL A 349 24.16 -19.71 4.88
C VAL A 349 24.63 -20.81 3.93
N ASN A 350 23.68 -21.60 3.46
CA ASN A 350 23.91 -22.67 2.50
C ASN A 350 22.73 -22.74 1.53
N GLY A 351 23.00 -22.75 0.23
CA GLY A 351 21.96 -22.78 -0.81
C GLY A 351 21.16 -24.09 -0.87
N SER A 352 21.64 -25.15 -0.23
CA SER A 352 20.96 -26.45 -0.17
C SER A 352 20.22 -26.70 1.15
N THR A 353 20.13 -25.72 2.05
CA THR A 353 19.50 -25.88 3.35
C THR A 353 17.99 -25.83 3.21
N THR A 354 17.32 -26.92 3.59
CA THR A 354 15.84 -27.02 3.64
C THR A 354 15.30 -26.81 5.07
N VAL A 355 16.10 -26.26 5.97
CA VAL A 355 15.74 -26.14 7.38
C VAL A 355 15.43 -24.68 7.71
N ASP A 356 14.23 -24.44 8.22
CA ASP A 356 13.88 -23.16 8.84
C ASP A 356 14.85 -22.87 9.98
N SER A 357 15.55 -21.78 9.91
CA SER A 357 16.44 -21.34 10.97
C SER A 357 16.10 -19.92 11.39
N THR A 358 16.27 -19.66 12.68
CA THR A 358 16.11 -18.32 13.24
C THR A 358 17.48 -17.70 13.50
N VAL A 359 17.64 -16.44 13.12
CA VAL A 359 18.85 -15.66 13.39
C VAL A 359 18.47 -14.46 14.23
N THR A 360 19.13 -14.30 15.36
CA THR A 360 18.94 -13.15 16.26
C THR A 360 20.03 -12.11 15.98
N LEU A 361 19.61 -10.95 15.46
CA LEU A 361 20.51 -9.79 15.28
C LEU A 361 20.51 -8.93 16.54
N ASN A 362 21.66 -8.63 17.07
CA ASN A 362 21.82 -7.80 18.23
C ASN A 362 22.14 -6.36 17.83
N LYS A 363 21.64 -5.41 18.61
CA LYS A 363 21.94 -3.99 18.45
C LYS A 363 23.44 -3.79 18.53
N ALA A 364 24.03 -3.17 17.51
CA ALA A 364 25.46 -2.92 17.40
C ALA A 364 25.91 -1.74 18.27
#